data_3ebac7e3e737c4c1c4b5e5e9abb321f0
#
_entry.id   3ebac7e3e737c4c1c4b5e5e9abb321f0
#
_cell.length_a   1.000
_cell.length_b   1.000
_cell.length_c   1.000
_cell.angle_alpha   90.00
_cell.angle_beta   90.00
_cell.angle_gamma   90.00
#
_symmetry.space_group_name_H-M   'P 1'
#
loop_
_entity.id
_entity.type
_entity.pdbx_description
1 polymer ?
#
loop_
_entity_poly.entity_id
_entity_poly.type
_entity_poly.pdbx_seq_one_letter_code
_entity_poly.pdbx_strand_id
1 'polypeptide(L)'
;MFKIYSNEKIAYGIFKMILEAPLVSARARAGQFMMIRIDKQGERIPLTIADVSDKTITIVYQVAGVTTYRLTEKKSGGYVSDVVGPLGHATDTEKKGTVCCVGGGVGIAELYPVAKAYKNAGNDTIIIIGARNKELLI
;
A
#
# COMPACT_ATOMS: atom_id res chain seq x y z
N MET A 1 15.85 -3.88 10.54
CA MET A 1 14.49 -3.94 11.14
C MET A 1 13.79 -2.63 10.86
N PHE A 2 12.49 -2.69 10.58
CA PHE A 2 11.67 -1.53 10.19
C PHE A 2 10.56 -1.36 11.22
N LYS A 3 10.48 -0.17 11.82
CA LYS A 3 9.54 0.12 12.89
C LYS A 3 8.12 0.27 12.36
N ILE A 4 7.15 -0.27 13.07
CA ILE A 4 5.73 -0.13 12.80
C ILE A 4 5.20 1.06 13.60
N TYR A 5 4.68 2.08 12.90
CA TYR A 5 4.00 3.21 13.55
C TYR A 5 2.54 2.90 13.86
N SER A 6 1.85 2.24 12.95
CA SER A 6 0.48 1.76 13.16
C SER A 6 0.22 0.49 12.36
N ASN A 7 -0.74 -0.30 12.82
CA ASN A 7 -1.29 -1.45 12.12
C ASN A 7 -2.76 -1.61 12.54
N GLU A 8 -3.66 -1.15 11.71
CA GLU A 8 -5.06 -0.96 12.04
C GLU A 8 -5.96 -1.71 11.07
N LYS A 9 -6.98 -2.36 11.61
CA LYS A 9 -8.04 -2.95 10.81
C LYS A 9 -8.94 -1.82 10.25
N ILE A 10 -9.05 -1.71 8.94
CA ILE A 10 -9.85 -0.68 8.27
C ILE A 10 -11.15 -1.24 7.68
N ALA A 11 -11.19 -2.56 7.38
CA ALA A 11 -12.39 -3.28 6.99
C ALA A 11 -12.28 -4.75 7.38
N TYR A 12 -13.30 -5.55 7.14
CA TYR A 12 -13.24 -6.98 7.43
C TYR A 12 -12.11 -7.67 6.64
N GLY A 13 -11.13 -8.21 7.37
CA GLY A 13 -9.94 -8.84 6.80
C GLY A 13 -8.98 -7.90 6.07
N ILE A 14 -9.17 -6.58 6.15
CA ILE A 14 -8.30 -5.59 5.51
C ILE A 14 -7.67 -4.69 6.58
N PHE A 15 -6.36 -4.52 6.47
CA PHE A 15 -5.54 -3.77 7.42
C PHE A 15 -4.72 -2.71 6.69
N LYS A 16 -4.50 -1.59 7.38
CA LYS A 16 -3.58 -0.52 6.98
C LYS A 16 -2.42 -0.47 7.95
N MET A 17 -1.20 -0.56 7.43
CA MET A 17 0.03 -0.48 8.22
C MET A 17 0.90 0.68 7.74
N ILE A 18 1.49 1.40 8.69
CA ILE A 18 2.47 2.45 8.44
C ILE A 18 3.81 2.00 8.99
N LEU A 19 4.82 1.98 8.13
CA LEU A 19 6.18 1.52 8.41
C LEU A 19 7.20 2.63 8.23
N GLU A 20 8.19 2.70 9.11
CA GLU A 20 9.36 3.54 8.91
C GLU A 20 10.30 2.91 7.88
N ALA A 21 10.40 3.52 6.70
CA ALA A 21 11.23 3.03 5.60
C ALA A 21 11.75 4.21 4.75
N PRO A 22 12.67 5.05 5.29
CA PRO A 22 13.06 6.31 4.66
C PRO A 22 13.70 6.14 3.29
N LEU A 23 14.48 5.08 3.06
CA LEU A 23 15.09 4.83 1.75
C LEU A 23 14.07 4.39 0.70
N VAL A 24 13.00 3.72 1.12
CA VAL A 24 11.91 3.32 0.23
C VAL A 24 11.00 4.52 -0.06
N SER A 25 10.57 5.26 0.98
CA SER A 25 9.69 6.41 0.83
C SER A 25 10.29 7.49 -0.08
N ALA A 26 11.60 7.76 0.05
CA ALA A 26 12.29 8.77 -0.76
C ALA A 26 12.35 8.45 -2.28
N ARG A 27 12.14 7.18 -2.66
CA ARG A 27 12.29 6.71 -4.05
C ARG A 27 11.04 6.11 -4.65
N ALA A 28 10.05 5.79 -3.81
CA ALA A 28 8.82 5.16 -4.28
C ALA A 28 7.99 6.10 -5.16
N ARG A 29 7.46 5.52 -6.22
CA ARG A 29 6.52 6.17 -7.14
C ARG A 29 5.24 5.36 -7.26
N ALA A 30 4.17 6.00 -7.70
CA ALA A 30 2.86 5.38 -7.86
C ALA A 30 2.92 4.11 -8.74
N GLY A 31 2.24 3.07 -8.33
CA GLY A 31 2.20 1.77 -9.01
C GLY A 31 3.32 0.80 -8.62
N GLN A 32 4.26 1.22 -7.77
CA GLN A 32 5.33 0.34 -7.28
C GLN A 32 4.92 -0.42 -6.02
N PHE A 33 5.62 -1.51 -5.74
CA PHE A 33 5.44 -2.38 -4.59
C PHE A 33 6.74 -2.54 -3.81
N MET A 34 6.67 -3.21 -2.69
CA MET A 34 7.82 -3.64 -1.92
C MET A 34 7.65 -5.10 -1.45
N MET A 35 8.76 -5.73 -1.10
CA MET A 35 8.75 -7.03 -0.43
C MET A 35 8.88 -6.82 1.07
N ILE A 36 8.01 -7.46 1.85
CA ILE A 36 8.09 -7.46 3.32
C ILE A 36 8.37 -8.86 3.85
N ARG A 37 9.16 -8.93 4.91
CA ARG A 37 9.39 -10.15 5.70
C ARG A 37 9.20 -9.85 7.17
N ILE A 38 8.33 -10.60 7.83
CA ILE A 38 7.93 -10.34 9.21
C ILE A 38 9.05 -10.61 10.20
N ASP A 39 9.75 -11.75 10.03
CA ASP A 39 10.87 -12.19 10.86
C ASP A 39 11.89 -13.00 10.03
N LYS A 40 12.98 -13.43 10.65
CA LYS A 40 14.08 -14.13 9.96
C LYS A 40 13.66 -15.46 9.31
N GLN A 41 12.62 -16.10 9.81
CA GLN A 41 12.11 -17.39 9.31
C GLN A 41 10.91 -17.22 8.37
N GLY A 42 10.33 -16.01 8.30
CA GLY A 42 9.19 -15.70 7.45
C GLY A 42 9.56 -15.61 5.98
N GLU A 43 8.59 -15.91 5.13
CA GLU A 43 8.69 -15.64 3.70
C GLU A 43 8.65 -14.14 3.40
N ARG A 44 9.10 -13.76 2.21
CA ARG A 44 8.91 -12.44 1.65
C ARG A 44 7.65 -12.42 0.80
N ILE A 45 6.74 -11.49 1.09
CA ILE A 45 5.53 -11.28 0.29
C ILE A 45 5.56 -9.90 -0.35
N PRO A 46 5.07 -9.75 -1.60
CA PRO A 46 4.92 -8.47 -2.25
C PRO A 46 3.67 -7.74 -1.72
N LEU A 47 3.82 -6.46 -1.42
CA LEU A 47 2.70 -5.58 -1.06
C LEU A 47 2.88 -4.23 -1.75
N THR A 48 1.79 -3.71 -2.30
CA THR A 48 1.80 -2.41 -2.98
C THR A 48 2.04 -1.28 -1.99
N ILE A 49 2.82 -0.30 -2.38
CA ILE A 49 3.02 0.95 -1.63
C ILE A 49 1.81 1.84 -1.91
N ALA A 50 0.89 1.90 -0.95
CA ALA A 50 -0.36 2.65 -1.08
C ALA A 50 -0.18 4.16 -0.90
N ASP A 51 0.77 4.59 -0.07
CA ASP A 51 1.13 6.00 0.09
C ASP A 51 2.53 6.13 0.68
N VAL A 52 3.10 7.32 0.54
CA VAL A 52 4.39 7.69 1.12
C VAL A 52 4.28 9.03 1.85
N SER A 53 4.99 9.16 2.94
CA SER A 53 5.19 10.42 3.64
C SER A 53 6.64 10.46 4.11
N ASP A 54 7.21 11.60 4.31
CA ASP A 54 8.60 11.86 4.72
C ASP A 54 9.50 10.61 4.85
N LYS A 55 9.41 9.89 5.97
CA LYS A 55 10.21 8.69 6.28
C LYS A 55 9.39 7.39 6.31
N THR A 56 8.11 7.46 5.96
CA THR A 56 7.19 6.33 6.11
C THR A 56 6.57 5.90 4.80
N ILE A 57 6.22 4.63 4.75
CA ILE A 57 5.39 4.04 3.70
C ILE A 57 4.10 3.50 4.33
N THR A 58 3.01 3.62 3.60
CA THR A 58 1.73 3.01 3.94
C THR A 58 1.46 1.83 3.03
N ILE A 59 1.08 0.72 3.61
CA ILE A 59 0.59 -0.46 2.91
C ILE A 59 -0.82 -0.78 3.38
N VAL A 60 -1.62 -1.30 2.46
CA VAL A 60 -2.92 -1.89 2.77
C VAL A 60 -2.89 -3.33 2.30
N TYR A 61 -3.30 -4.26 3.16
CA TYR A 61 -3.24 -5.68 2.84
C TYR A 61 -4.49 -6.40 3.30
N GLN A 62 -4.87 -7.41 2.54
CA GLN A 62 -5.95 -8.33 2.89
C GLN A 62 -5.37 -9.60 3.51
N VAL A 63 -6.02 -10.09 4.55
CA VAL A 63 -5.67 -11.37 5.17
C VAL A 63 -6.08 -12.49 4.23
N ALA A 64 -5.10 -13.15 3.59
CA ALA A 64 -5.33 -14.20 2.60
C ALA A 64 -4.50 -15.47 2.86
N GLY A 65 -3.60 -15.45 3.84
CA GLY A 65 -2.73 -16.59 4.15
C GLY A 65 -1.98 -16.39 5.47
N VAL A 66 -1.11 -17.34 5.80
CA VAL A 66 -0.38 -17.39 7.08
C VAL A 66 0.42 -16.10 7.33
N THR A 67 1.17 -15.62 6.35
CA THR A 67 2.02 -14.43 6.50
C THR A 67 1.19 -13.18 6.74
N THR A 68 0.12 -12.96 5.96
CA THR A 68 -0.76 -11.80 6.16
C THR A 68 -1.54 -11.89 7.47
N TYR A 69 -1.90 -13.10 7.92
CA TYR A 69 -2.48 -13.29 9.26
C TYR A 69 -1.50 -12.90 10.37
N ARG A 70 -0.26 -13.42 10.34
CA ARG A 70 0.79 -13.07 11.31
C ARG A 70 1.14 -11.57 11.29
N LEU A 71 0.98 -10.92 10.13
CA LEU A 71 1.18 -9.48 10.02
C LEU A 71 0.15 -8.70 10.85
N THR A 72 -1.09 -9.21 11.01
CA THR A 72 -2.13 -8.57 11.85
C THR A 72 -1.77 -8.55 13.34
N GLU A 73 -0.92 -9.47 13.78
CA GLU A 73 -0.48 -9.60 15.17
C GLU A 73 0.58 -8.55 15.54
N LYS A 74 1.21 -7.95 14.54
CA LYS A 74 2.23 -6.90 14.73
C LYS A 74 1.58 -5.61 15.20
N LYS A 75 2.08 -5.06 16.31
CA LYS A 75 1.53 -3.86 16.95
C LYS A 75 2.39 -2.63 16.67
N SER A 76 1.79 -1.46 16.87
CA SER A 76 2.51 -0.19 16.90
C SER A 76 3.69 -0.25 17.87
N GLY A 77 4.83 0.29 17.48
CA GLY A 77 6.10 0.21 18.22
C GLY A 77 6.89 -1.08 17.99
N GLY A 78 6.28 -2.12 17.38
CA GLY A 78 6.96 -3.33 16.96
C GLY A 78 7.78 -3.16 15.68
N TYR A 79 8.30 -4.28 15.16
CA TYR A 79 9.18 -4.28 14.00
C TYR A 79 8.84 -5.42 13.04
N VAL A 80 9.09 -5.20 11.75
CA VAL A 80 9.29 -6.25 10.76
C VAL A 80 10.78 -6.38 10.44
N SER A 81 11.21 -7.58 10.05
CA SER A 81 12.65 -7.85 9.91
C SER A 81 13.24 -7.22 8.66
N ASP A 82 12.46 -7.15 7.58
CA ASP A 82 12.99 -6.72 6.28
C ASP A 82 11.91 -6.06 5.42
N VAL A 83 12.31 -4.99 4.73
CA VAL A 83 11.53 -4.30 3.69
C VAL A 83 12.49 -3.98 2.55
N VAL A 84 12.20 -4.48 1.36
CA VAL A 84 12.99 -4.26 0.15
C VAL A 84 12.12 -3.57 -0.89
N GLY A 85 12.56 -2.44 -1.37
CA GLY A 85 11.84 -1.64 -2.36
C GLY A 85 12.44 -0.24 -2.57
N PRO A 86 11.79 0.58 -3.40
CA PRO A 86 10.63 0.24 -4.21
C PRO A 86 11.01 -0.73 -5.35
N LEU A 87 10.07 -1.58 -5.75
CA LEU A 87 10.22 -2.57 -6.82
C LEU A 87 9.13 -2.35 -7.87
N GLY A 88 9.34 -2.94 -9.04
CA GLY A 88 8.42 -2.80 -10.19
C GLY A 88 8.58 -1.46 -10.91
N HIS A 89 7.85 -1.34 -12.01
CA HIS A 89 7.82 -0.12 -12.81
C HIS A 89 6.77 0.85 -12.27
N ALA A 90 7.15 2.12 -12.15
CA ALA A 90 6.20 3.16 -11.83
C ALA A 90 5.17 3.32 -12.95
N THR A 91 3.92 3.57 -12.60
CA THR A 91 2.89 3.92 -13.57
C THR A 91 3.23 5.27 -14.21
N ASP A 92 3.13 5.35 -15.54
CA ASP A 92 3.21 6.62 -16.23
C ASP A 92 1.97 7.46 -15.92
N THR A 93 2.18 8.53 -15.17
CA THR A 93 1.13 9.42 -14.68
C THR A 93 1.24 10.84 -15.27
N GLU A 94 1.72 10.94 -16.50
CA GLU A 94 1.80 12.23 -17.23
C GLU A 94 0.42 12.84 -17.45
N LYS A 95 0.41 14.12 -17.82
CA LYS A 95 -0.82 14.82 -18.17
C LYS A 95 -1.39 14.26 -19.48
N LYS A 96 -2.60 13.67 -19.38
CA LYS A 96 -3.32 13.03 -20.50
C LYS A 96 -4.69 13.68 -20.78
N GLY A 97 -5.14 14.58 -19.91
CA GLY A 97 -6.47 15.22 -19.97
C GLY A 97 -7.42 14.61 -18.94
N THR A 98 -8.37 13.79 -19.37
CA THR A 98 -9.30 13.08 -18.45
C THR A 98 -8.84 11.65 -18.25
N VAL A 99 -8.68 11.22 -16.99
CA VAL A 99 -8.28 9.87 -16.61
C VAL A 99 -9.36 9.26 -15.72
N CYS A 100 -9.83 8.08 -16.10
CA CYS A 100 -10.76 7.29 -15.28
C CYS A 100 -10.00 6.16 -14.58
N CYS A 101 -10.01 6.18 -13.24
CA CYS A 101 -9.39 5.18 -12.38
C CYS A 101 -10.47 4.28 -11.79
N VAL A 102 -10.38 2.97 -12.02
CA VAL A 102 -11.37 1.99 -11.53
C VAL A 102 -10.70 0.99 -10.61
N GLY A 103 -11.21 0.84 -9.39
CA GLY A 103 -10.69 -0.08 -8.39
C GLY A 103 -11.76 -0.85 -7.64
N GLY A 104 -11.47 -2.10 -7.29
CA GLY A 104 -12.37 -2.97 -6.56
C GLY A 104 -11.71 -3.68 -5.38
N GLY A 105 -12.43 -3.80 -4.26
CA GLY A 105 -11.95 -4.45 -3.05
C GLY A 105 -10.65 -3.84 -2.53
N VAL A 106 -9.68 -4.68 -2.13
CA VAL A 106 -8.36 -4.22 -1.66
C VAL A 106 -7.58 -3.46 -2.75
N GLY A 107 -7.87 -3.70 -4.03
CA GLY A 107 -7.26 -2.99 -5.16
C GLY A 107 -7.56 -1.49 -5.19
N ILE A 108 -8.53 -1.00 -4.41
CA ILE A 108 -8.75 0.44 -4.20
C ILE A 108 -7.49 1.10 -3.60
N ALA A 109 -6.84 0.42 -2.65
CA ALA A 109 -5.61 0.92 -2.04
C ALA A 109 -4.41 0.95 -3.01
N GLU A 110 -4.38 0.05 -4.00
CA GLU A 110 -3.37 0.03 -5.06
C GLU A 110 -3.62 1.14 -6.09
N LEU A 111 -4.89 1.44 -6.34
CA LEU A 111 -5.31 2.50 -7.24
C LEU A 111 -5.03 3.90 -6.67
N TYR A 112 -5.14 4.08 -5.36
CA TYR A 112 -5.03 5.37 -4.69
C TYR A 112 -3.77 6.17 -5.06
N PRO A 113 -2.54 5.62 -4.96
CA PRO A 113 -1.33 6.37 -5.31
C PRO A 113 -1.30 6.77 -6.80
N VAL A 114 -1.83 5.93 -7.67
CA VAL A 114 -1.89 6.20 -9.12
C VAL A 114 -2.87 7.31 -9.42
N ALA A 115 -4.09 7.27 -8.85
CA ALA A 115 -5.09 8.32 -9.01
C ALA A 115 -4.60 9.68 -8.47
N LYS A 116 -3.94 9.66 -7.29
CA LYS A 116 -3.31 10.83 -6.68
C LYS A 116 -2.23 11.44 -7.59
N ALA A 117 -1.39 10.59 -8.19
CA ALA A 117 -0.33 11.03 -9.10
C ALA A 117 -0.89 11.64 -10.39
N TYR A 118 -1.91 11.04 -11.00
CA TYR A 118 -2.60 11.62 -12.16
C TYR A 118 -3.21 12.98 -11.85
N LYS A 119 -3.89 13.10 -10.71
CA LYS A 119 -4.46 14.37 -10.26
C LYS A 119 -3.39 15.44 -10.06
N ASN A 120 -2.27 15.09 -9.43
CA ASN A 120 -1.15 16.00 -9.20
C ASN A 120 -0.47 16.44 -10.50
N ALA A 121 -0.50 15.59 -11.55
CA ALA A 121 -0.02 15.93 -12.89
C ALA A 121 -0.98 16.85 -13.68
N GLY A 122 -2.10 17.26 -13.08
CA GLY A 122 -3.06 18.19 -13.69
C GLY A 122 -4.09 17.54 -14.63
N ASN A 123 -4.38 16.25 -14.41
CA ASN A 123 -5.47 15.56 -15.10
C ASN A 123 -6.80 15.77 -14.38
N ASP A 124 -7.89 15.81 -15.16
CA ASP A 124 -9.23 15.59 -14.63
C ASP A 124 -9.38 14.12 -14.28
N THR A 125 -9.57 13.82 -13.00
CA THR A 125 -9.54 12.44 -12.52
C THR A 125 -10.92 12.00 -12.07
N ILE A 126 -11.45 10.97 -12.73
CA ILE A 126 -12.69 10.28 -12.36
C ILE A 126 -12.28 9.00 -11.63
N ILE A 127 -12.85 8.77 -10.43
CA ILE A 127 -12.55 7.58 -9.64
C ILE A 127 -13.83 6.78 -9.45
N ILE A 128 -13.80 5.52 -9.88
CA ILE A 128 -14.88 4.56 -9.68
C ILE A 128 -14.36 3.46 -8.77
N ILE A 129 -14.99 3.30 -7.61
CA ILE A 129 -14.63 2.26 -6.65
C ILE A 129 -15.83 1.35 -6.38
N GLY A 130 -15.55 0.08 -6.12
CA GLY A 130 -16.55 -0.91 -5.85
C GLY A 130 -16.06 -1.98 -4.87
N ALA A 131 -17.01 -2.58 -4.16
CA ALA A 131 -16.77 -3.73 -3.29
C ALA A 131 -18.01 -4.62 -3.27
N ARG A 132 -17.89 -5.83 -2.69
CA ARG A 132 -19.03 -6.75 -2.56
C ARG A 132 -20.12 -6.22 -1.65
N ASN A 133 -19.79 -5.37 -0.70
CA ASN A 133 -20.71 -4.69 0.20
C ASN A 133 -20.10 -3.37 0.69
N LYS A 134 -20.89 -2.55 1.37
CA LYS A 134 -20.51 -1.22 1.86
C LYS A 134 -19.35 -1.26 2.88
N GLU A 135 -19.32 -2.29 3.71
CA GLU A 135 -18.30 -2.45 4.77
C GLU A 135 -16.90 -2.78 4.23
N LEU A 136 -16.81 -3.18 2.96
CA LEU A 136 -15.55 -3.47 2.26
C LEU A 136 -15.08 -2.33 1.35
N LEU A 137 -15.81 -1.22 1.28
CA LEU A 137 -15.34 0.01 0.62
C LEU A 137 -14.30 0.68 1.52
N ILE A 138 -13.06 0.80 1.05
CA ILE A 138 -11.92 1.38 1.78
C ILE A 138 -11.40 2.64 1.09
#